data_30b05d25f4ce2a2e150c14cf748dd8ab
#
_entry.id   30b05d25f4ce2a2e150c14cf748dd8ab
#
_cell.length_a   1.000
_cell.length_b   1.000
_cell.length_c   1.000
_cell.angle_alpha   90.00
_cell.angle_beta   90.00
_cell.angle_gamma   90.00
#
_symmetry.space_group_name_H-M   'P 1'
#
loop_
_entity.id
_entity.type
_entity.pdbx_description
1 polymer ?
#
loop_
_entity_poly.entity_id
_entity_poly.type
_entity_poly.pdbx_seq_one_letter_code
_entity_poly.pdbx_strand_id
1 'polypeptide(L)'
;MKAFTRTLKTAMPTMLLFASLSGVTTMSYADSTNPNAPVSMTDKWDKTFAESQKVDHRKVSFQNRYGITLVGDLYLPKDRGDRKLAAIAVSGPFGAVKEQSSGLYAQTLAERGFVTLAFDPSYTGESG
;
A
#
# COMPACT_ATOMS: atom_id res chain seq x y z
N MET A 1 35.49 41.79 66.58
CA MET A 1 35.82 40.59 65.79
C MET A 1 34.51 40.04 65.23
N LYS A 2 34.18 40.28 63.96
CA LYS A 2 32.97 39.78 63.29
C LYS A 2 33.38 38.66 62.30
N ALA A 3 32.90 37.43 62.56
CA ALA A 3 33.14 36.27 61.71
C ALA A 3 32.21 36.34 60.52
N PHE A 4 32.77 36.23 59.33
CA PHE A 4 32.06 36.25 58.05
C PHE A 4 31.89 34.82 57.59
N THR A 5 30.67 34.29 57.70
CA THR A 5 30.37 32.91 57.24
C THR A 5 29.98 32.97 55.78
N ARG A 6 30.79 32.49 54.88
CA ARG A 6 30.49 32.30 53.43
C ARG A 6 29.74 31.00 53.20
N THR A 7 28.49 31.09 52.82
CA THR A 7 27.68 29.95 52.38
C THR A 7 28.00 29.66 50.92
N LEU A 8 28.56 28.49 50.67
CA LEU A 8 28.86 27.98 49.31
C LEU A 8 27.59 27.33 48.78
N LYS A 9 26.96 27.95 47.77
CA LYS A 9 25.85 27.36 46.99
C LYS A 9 26.43 26.44 45.93
N THR A 10 26.37 25.15 46.16
CA THR A 10 26.65 24.12 45.15
C THR A 10 25.47 24.07 44.14
N ALA A 11 25.72 24.49 42.92
CA ALA A 11 24.80 24.31 41.80
C ALA A 11 25.00 22.87 41.26
N MET A 12 23.97 22.06 41.33
CA MET A 12 23.88 20.79 40.61
C MET A 12 23.65 21.04 39.11
N PRO A 13 24.40 20.43 38.22
CA PRO A 13 24.03 20.48 36.78
C PRO A 13 22.89 19.50 36.53
N THR A 14 21.80 20.03 35.98
CA THR A 14 20.66 19.24 35.49
C THR A 14 21.10 18.51 34.22
N MET A 15 21.26 17.20 34.37
CA MET A 15 21.60 16.28 33.26
C MET A 15 20.32 16.11 32.41
N LEU A 16 20.25 16.77 31.22
CA LEU A 16 19.21 16.50 30.24
C LEU A 16 19.45 15.11 29.64
N LEU A 17 18.56 14.19 29.99
CA LEU A 17 18.50 12.87 29.39
C LEU A 17 17.85 13.02 28.00
N PHE A 18 18.62 13.00 26.91
CA PHE A 18 18.11 12.84 25.56
C PHE A 18 17.66 11.38 25.38
N ALA A 19 16.38 11.13 25.51
CA ALA A 19 15.78 9.88 25.07
C ALA A 19 15.73 9.89 23.54
N SER A 20 16.67 9.21 22.89
CA SER A 20 16.61 8.92 21.45
C SER A 20 15.50 7.90 21.24
N LEU A 21 14.35 8.38 20.73
CA LEU A 21 13.25 7.55 20.27
C LEU A 21 13.67 6.89 18.95
N SER A 22 14.34 5.75 19.03
CA SER A 22 14.62 4.90 17.88
C SER A 22 13.28 4.33 17.41
N GLY A 23 12.68 4.95 16.38
CA GLY A 23 11.52 4.43 15.71
C GLY A 23 11.86 3.09 15.05
N VAL A 24 11.55 1.98 15.72
CA VAL A 24 11.54 0.67 15.08
C VAL A 24 10.35 0.64 14.15
N THR A 25 10.58 0.85 12.85
CA THR A 25 9.60 0.55 11.81
C THR A 25 9.49 -0.97 11.74
N THR A 26 8.46 -1.52 12.39
CA THR A 26 8.09 -2.92 12.19
C THR A 26 7.57 -3.07 10.77
N MET A 27 8.35 -3.67 9.88
CA MET A 27 7.81 -4.18 8.61
C MET A 27 6.83 -5.29 8.97
N SER A 28 5.54 -5.01 8.77
CA SER A 28 4.50 -6.03 8.85
C SER A 28 4.65 -6.93 7.63
N TYR A 29 5.26 -8.10 7.80
CA TYR A 29 5.15 -9.16 6.81
C TYR A 29 3.73 -9.73 6.91
N ALA A 30 3.05 -9.86 5.78
CA ALA A 30 1.78 -10.58 5.73
C ALA A 30 2.01 -11.99 6.29
N ASP A 31 1.18 -12.40 7.25
CA ASP A 31 1.23 -13.74 7.80
C ASP A 31 0.76 -14.73 6.72
N SER A 32 1.74 -15.33 6.03
CA SER A 32 1.50 -16.29 4.96
C SER A 32 0.87 -17.61 5.43
N THR A 33 0.62 -17.77 6.73
CA THR A 33 0.01 -18.97 7.31
C THR A 33 -1.51 -18.90 7.40
N ASN A 34 -2.10 -17.72 7.25
CA ASN A 34 -3.54 -17.52 7.30
C ASN A 34 -4.08 -17.00 5.96
N PRO A 35 -4.68 -17.85 5.11
CA PRO A 35 -5.22 -17.44 3.81
C PRO A 35 -6.39 -16.45 3.92
N ASN A 36 -6.95 -16.25 5.12
CA ASN A 36 -8.02 -15.31 5.41
C ASN A 36 -7.52 -14.07 6.19
N ALA A 37 -6.22 -13.86 6.31
CA ALA A 37 -5.69 -12.66 6.95
C ALA A 37 -6.21 -11.40 6.21
N PRO A 38 -6.55 -10.31 6.93
CA PRO A 38 -6.94 -9.07 6.30
C PRO A 38 -5.80 -8.56 5.41
N VAL A 39 -6.08 -8.36 4.13
CA VAL A 39 -5.11 -7.79 3.21
C VAL A 39 -5.05 -6.29 3.45
N SER A 40 -3.84 -5.76 3.68
CA SER A 40 -3.62 -4.32 3.81
C SER A 40 -3.56 -3.70 2.42
N MET A 41 -4.60 -2.96 2.04
CA MET A 41 -4.66 -2.23 0.78
C MET A 41 -4.42 -0.74 1.02
N THR A 42 -3.65 -0.10 0.15
CA THR A 42 -3.46 1.36 0.19
C THR A 42 -4.47 2.07 -0.73
N ASP A 43 -5.02 3.19 -0.27
CA ASP A 43 -5.87 4.06 -1.09
C ASP A 43 -5.05 5.08 -1.91
N LYS A 44 -3.73 5.17 -1.66
CA LYS A 44 -2.84 6.05 -2.41
C LYS A 44 -2.49 5.43 -3.76
N TRP A 45 -2.30 6.31 -4.76
CA TRP A 45 -1.74 5.87 -6.04
C TRP A 45 -0.30 5.37 -5.85
N ASP A 46 -0.10 4.08 -6.00
CA ASP A 46 1.16 3.35 -5.74
C ASP A 46 1.77 2.78 -7.02
N LYS A 47 1.25 3.20 -8.19
CA LYS A 47 1.65 2.67 -9.49
C LYS A 47 2.91 3.36 -10.03
N THR A 48 3.65 2.65 -10.87
CA THR A 48 4.85 3.17 -11.56
C THR A 48 4.53 4.08 -12.76
N PHE A 49 3.24 4.34 -13.01
CA PHE A 49 2.71 5.15 -14.11
C PHE A 49 1.69 6.17 -13.60
N ALA A 50 1.41 7.20 -14.39
CA ALA A 50 0.46 8.23 -14.02
C ALA A 50 -1.00 7.74 -14.03
N GLU A 51 -1.80 8.26 -13.10
CA GLU A 51 -3.24 8.00 -13.05
C GLU A 51 -3.95 8.65 -14.24
N SER A 52 -4.84 7.89 -14.90
CA SER A 52 -5.63 8.36 -16.02
C SER A 52 -6.85 9.16 -15.55
N GLN A 53 -7.05 10.34 -16.16
CA GLN A 53 -8.26 11.14 -15.92
C GLN A 53 -9.52 10.56 -16.56
N LYS A 54 -9.39 9.57 -17.46
CA LYS A 54 -10.49 8.94 -18.19
C LYS A 54 -11.02 7.67 -17.52
N VAL A 55 -10.36 7.20 -16.47
CA VAL A 55 -10.62 5.91 -15.86
C VAL A 55 -10.87 6.08 -14.35
N ASP A 56 -11.87 5.38 -13.84
CA ASP A 56 -12.05 5.16 -12.41
C ASP A 56 -11.20 3.95 -11.99
N HIS A 57 -10.41 4.10 -10.95
CA HIS A 57 -9.60 3.04 -10.38
C HIS A 57 -10.06 2.71 -8.96
N ARG A 58 -10.04 1.43 -8.61
CA ARG A 58 -10.19 0.98 -7.23
C ARG A 58 -9.48 -0.34 -6.99
N LYS A 59 -8.89 -0.52 -5.84
CA LYS A 59 -8.41 -1.82 -5.38
C LYS A 59 -9.58 -2.69 -4.98
N VAL A 60 -9.50 -3.97 -5.32
CA VAL A 60 -10.49 -4.99 -5.01
C VAL A 60 -9.80 -6.25 -4.51
N SER A 61 -10.47 -6.99 -3.65
CA SER A 61 -10.03 -8.32 -3.23
C SER A 61 -11.07 -9.36 -3.58
N PHE A 62 -10.62 -10.56 -3.89
CA PHE A 62 -11.47 -11.71 -4.19
C PHE A 62 -10.73 -12.99 -3.87
N GLN A 63 -11.45 -14.08 -3.67
CA GLN A 63 -10.85 -15.38 -3.39
C GLN A 63 -10.75 -16.21 -4.66
N ASN A 64 -9.62 -16.90 -4.82
CA ASN A 64 -9.49 -17.92 -5.84
C ASN A 64 -10.17 -19.25 -5.39
N ARG A 65 -10.18 -20.26 -6.26
CA ARG A 65 -10.79 -21.56 -5.97
C ARG A 65 -10.16 -22.33 -4.79
N TYR A 66 -9.01 -21.91 -4.31
CA TYR A 66 -8.30 -22.51 -3.16
C TYR A 66 -8.51 -21.71 -1.87
N GLY A 67 -9.37 -20.68 -1.89
CA GLY A 67 -9.63 -19.83 -0.74
C GLY A 67 -8.54 -18.78 -0.47
N ILE A 68 -7.55 -18.64 -1.35
CA ILE A 68 -6.50 -17.63 -1.21
C ILE A 68 -7.06 -16.28 -1.65
N THR A 69 -6.88 -15.26 -0.81
CA THR A 69 -7.31 -13.89 -1.13
C THR A 69 -6.33 -13.26 -2.12
N LEU A 70 -6.85 -12.88 -3.28
CA LEU A 70 -6.13 -12.12 -4.29
C LEU A 70 -6.49 -10.65 -4.22
N VAL A 71 -5.53 -9.80 -4.55
CA VAL A 71 -5.72 -8.34 -4.66
C VAL A 71 -5.54 -7.93 -6.12
N GLY A 72 -6.42 -7.05 -6.57
CA GLY A 72 -6.39 -6.53 -7.92
C GLY A 72 -6.75 -5.05 -7.98
N ASP A 73 -6.35 -4.43 -9.07
CA ASP A 73 -6.71 -3.09 -9.47
C ASP A 73 -7.77 -3.16 -10.57
N LEU A 74 -8.98 -2.72 -10.25
CA LEU A 74 -10.09 -2.63 -11.19
C LEU A 74 -10.11 -1.25 -11.82
N TYR A 75 -10.09 -1.21 -13.15
CA TYR A 75 -10.15 0.00 -13.95
C TYR A 75 -11.43 0.02 -14.78
N LEU A 76 -12.16 1.13 -14.71
CA LEU A 76 -13.46 1.32 -15.34
C LEU A 76 -13.47 2.62 -16.16
N PRO A 77 -13.90 2.63 -17.42
CA PRO A 77 -14.08 3.88 -18.15
C PRO A 77 -15.05 4.81 -17.41
N LYS A 78 -14.70 6.09 -17.24
CA LYS A 78 -15.59 7.07 -16.58
C LYS A 78 -16.85 7.36 -17.39
N ASP A 79 -16.75 7.28 -18.70
CA ASP A 79 -17.85 7.53 -19.64
C ASP A 79 -18.77 6.33 -19.90
N ARG A 80 -18.63 5.25 -19.10
CA ARG A 80 -19.37 3.99 -19.33
C ARG A 80 -20.88 4.11 -19.18
N GLY A 81 -21.37 5.01 -18.32
CA GLY A 81 -22.78 5.05 -17.92
C GLY A 81 -23.27 3.67 -17.50
N ASP A 82 -24.44 3.26 -17.99
CA ASP A 82 -25.05 1.94 -17.74
C ASP A 82 -24.68 0.87 -18.77
N ARG A 83 -23.72 1.14 -19.64
CA ARG A 83 -23.30 0.20 -20.68
C ARG A 83 -22.63 -1.04 -20.07
N LYS A 84 -23.00 -2.21 -20.57
CA LYS A 84 -22.29 -3.46 -20.31
C LYS A 84 -21.05 -3.51 -21.21
N LEU A 85 -19.89 -3.42 -20.62
CA LEU A 85 -18.62 -3.43 -21.35
C LEU A 85 -18.00 -4.83 -21.31
N ALA A 86 -17.20 -5.15 -22.33
CA ALA A 86 -16.36 -6.34 -22.30
C ALA A 86 -15.29 -6.20 -21.20
N ALA A 87 -14.99 -7.31 -20.53
CA ALA A 87 -14.03 -7.34 -19.43
C ALA A 87 -12.76 -8.10 -19.81
N ILE A 88 -11.61 -7.63 -19.34
CA ILE A 88 -10.29 -8.23 -19.57
C ILE A 88 -9.56 -8.36 -18.23
N ALA A 89 -9.11 -9.57 -17.91
CA ALA A 89 -8.20 -9.80 -16.79
C ALA A 89 -6.75 -9.78 -17.32
N VAL A 90 -5.89 -9.05 -16.61
CA VAL A 90 -4.48 -8.86 -16.97
C VAL A 90 -3.62 -9.35 -15.81
N SER A 91 -2.71 -10.28 -16.08
CA SER A 91 -1.67 -10.71 -15.14
C SER A 91 -0.31 -10.32 -15.69
N GLY A 92 0.61 -9.96 -14.77
CA GLY A 92 1.99 -9.62 -15.12
C GLY A 92 2.85 -10.86 -15.37
N PRO A 93 4.09 -10.66 -15.84
CA PRO A 93 5.08 -11.72 -15.90
C PRO A 93 5.49 -12.17 -14.49
N PHE A 94 6.12 -13.33 -14.38
CA PHE A 94 6.63 -13.83 -13.10
C PHE A 94 7.55 -12.83 -12.42
N GLY A 95 7.30 -12.56 -11.14
CA GLY A 95 8.07 -11.61 -10.32
C GLY A 95 7.66 -10.13 -10.47
N ALA A 96 6.66 -9.83 -11.30
CA ALA A 96 6.10 -8.48 -11.39
C ALA A 96 4.78 -8.39 -10.60
N VAL A 97 4.46 -7.18 -10.14
CA VAL A 97 3.24 -6.86 -9.41
C VAL A 97 2.30 -5.98 -10.26
N LYS A 98 1.02 -5.97 -9.89
CA LYS A 98 -0.03 -5.25 -10.62
C LYS A 98 0.20 -3.73 -10.75
N GLU A 99 0.99 -3.13 -9.85
CA GLU A 99 1.36 -1.71 -9.85
C GLU A 99 2.32 -1.33 -10.99
N GLN A 100 2.80 -2.30 -11.76
CA GLN A 100 3.77 -2.15 -12.84
C GLN A 100 3.12 -2.30 -14.22
N SER A 101 3.76 -3.06 -15.12
CA SER A 101 3.35 -3.19 -16.51
C SER A 101 1.92 -3.68 -16.71
N SER A 102 1.45 -4.64 -15.92
CA SER A 102 0.09 -5.16 -16.01
C SER A 102 -0.97 -4.11 -15.68
N GLY A 103 -0.72 -3.28 -14.67
CA GLY A 103 -1.59 -2.15 -14.32
C GLY A 103 -1.62 -1.08 -15.41
N LEU A 104 -0.47 -0.72 -15.97
CA LEU A 104 -0.41 0.22 -17.10
C LEU A 104 -1.19 -0.32 -18.31
N TYR A 105 -1.03 -1.61 -18.60
CA TYR A 105 -1.76 -2.25 -19.70
C TYR A 105 -3.26 -2.25 -19.45
N ALA A 106 -3.68 -2.59 -18.23
CA ALA A 106 -5.08 -2.56 -17.81
C ALA A 106 -5.68 -1.15 -17.91
N GLN A 107 -5.01 -0.13 -17.39
CA GLN A 107 -5.45 1.25 -17.49
C GLN A 107 -5.61 1.69 -18.96
N THR A 108 -4.63 1.38 -19.81
CA THR A 108 -4.66 1.73 -21.23
C THR A 108 -5.84 1.07 -21.99
N LEU A 109 -6.17 -0.18 -21.63
CA LEU A 109 -7.33 -0.87 -22.20
C LEU A 109 -8.65 -0.29 -21.67
N ALA A 110 -8.70 0.13 -20.41
CA ALA A 110 -9.87 0.81 -19.85
C ALA A 110 -10.14 2.15 -20.54
N GLU A 111 -9.10 2.92 -20.89
CA GLU A 111 -9.25 4.14 -21.71
C GLU A 111 -9.86 3.88 -23.09
N ARG A 112 -9.78 2.65 -23.57
CA ARG A 112 -10.35 2.20 -24.85
C ARG A 112 -11.75 1.58 -24.72
N GLY A 113 -12.33 1.63 -23.52
CA GLY A 113 -13.72 1.23 -23.29
C GLY A 113 -13.91 -0.19 -22.74
N PHE A 114 -12.86 -0.85 -22.23
CA PHE A 114 -12.98 -2.13 -21.57
C PHE A 114 -13.09 -1.96 -20.04
N VAL A 115 -13.74 -2.88 -19.35
CA VAL A 115 -13.54 -3.10 -17.91
C VAL A 115 -12.30 -3.95 -17.75
N THR A 116 -11.33 -3.53 -16.97
CA THR A 116 -10.09 -4.30 -16.84
C THR A 116 -9.73 -4.53 -15.37
N LEU A 117 -9.14 -5.69 -15.10
CA LEU A 117 -8.65 -6.09 -13.79
C LEU A 117 -7.19 -6.53 -13.93
N ALA A 118 -6.25 -5.73 -13.38
CA ALA A 118 -4.89 -6.21 -13.15
C ALA A 118 -4.84 -6.82 -11.74
N PHE A 119 -4.25 -8.01 -11.59
CA PHE A 119 -4.21 -8.67 -10.28
C PHE A 119 -2.86 -9.33 -10.02
N ASP A 120 -2.52 -9.45 -8.75
CA ASP A 120 -1.39 -10.23 -8.28
C ASP A 120 -1.79 -11.70 -8.16
N PRO A 121 -1.00 -12.64 -8.71
CA PRO A 121 -1.18 -14.06 -8.43
C PRO A 121 -1.00 -14.37 -6.94
N SER A 122 -1.45 -15.56 -6.51
CA SER A 122 -1.24 -16.03 -5.13
C SER A 122 0.21 -15.89 -4.70
N TYR A 123 0.42 -15.42 -3.48
CA TYR A 123 1.74 -15.22 -2.87
C TYR A 123 2.63 -14.19 -3.60
N THR A 124 2.01 -13.25 -4.30
CA THR A 124 2.71 -12.19 -5.02
C THR A 124 2.10 -10.83 -4.63
N GLY A 125 2.93 -9.80 -4.45
CA GLY A 125 2.49 -8.45 -4.14
C GLY A 125 1.63 -8.38 -2.88
N GLU A 126 0.39 -7.89 -3.02
CA GLU A 126 -0.58 -7.79 -1.92
C GLU A 126 -1.46 -9.05 -1.77
N SER A 127 -1.33 -10.05 -2.65
CA SER A 127 -2.10 -11.29 -2.58
C SER A 127 -1.54 -12.26 -1.54
N GLY A 128 -2.43 -12.94 -0.78
CA GLY A 128 -2.08 -13.91 0.25
C GLY A 128 -1.61 -15.26 -0.30
#